data_2cffe79a5e0f9607e9ef2ebdfd2ea140
#
_entry.id   2cffe79a5e0f9607e9ef2ebdfd2ea140
#
_cell.length_a   1.000
_cell.length_b   1.000
_cell.length_c   1.000
_cell.angle_alpha   90.00
_cell.angle_beta   90.00
_cell.angle_gamma   90.00
#
_symmetry.space_group_name_H-M   'P 1'
#
loop_
_entity.id
_entity.type
_entity.pdbx_description
1 polymer ?
#
loop_
_entity_poly.entity_id
_entity_poly.type
_entity_poly.pdbx_seq_one_letter_code
_entity_poly.pdbx_strand_id
1 'polypeptide(L)'
;LGDVYKRQVLSIDIDRAIWVDMDQVYAEARTLLHNGFRYWFDDIEIEELHRGNTAFHVQTIEYEMLLKGFEKPPEHAVTDCFMTTVEILNYLRSYSSLNLSEKRMGEALRKAGFERRSKRIGGNPVYGWVIEKISPNPFVSYGL
;
A
#
# COMPACT_ATOMS: atom_id res chain seq x y z
N LEU A 1 -8.91 -3.94 -11.25
CA LEU A 1 -8.50 -5.29 -10.82
C LEU A 1 -8.61 -5.30 -9.32
N GLY A 2 -9.69 -5.98 -8.83
CA GLY A 2 -10.09 -5.96 -7.44
C GLY A 2 -9.01 -6.42 -6.47
N ASP A 3 -8.92 -5.74 -5.36
CA ASP A 3 -8.11 -6.16 -4.23
C ASP A 3 -8.56 -7.52 -3.74
N VAL A 4 -7.62 -8.46 -3.72
CA VAL A 4 -7.85 -9.78 -3.15
C VAL A 4 -7.89 -9.64 -1.64
N TYR A 5 -9.06 -9.77 -1.05
CA TYR A 5 -9.21 -9.81 0.41
C TYR A 5 -8.50 -11.03 0.96
N LYS A 6 -7.40 -10.80 1.68
CA LYS A 6 -6.66 -11.87 2.35
C LYS A 6 -7.13 -11.96 3.79
N ARG A 7 -7.81 -13.04 4.15
CA ARG A 7 -8.01 -13.41 5.55
C ARG A 7 -6.86 -14.31 5.97
N GLN A 8 -6.26 -14.01 7.11
CA GLN A 8 -5.21 -14.85 7.66
C GLN A 8 -5.85 -16.00 8.43
N VAL A 9 -5.52 -17.22 8.05
CA VAL A 9 -5.86 -18.41 8.81
C VAL A 9 -4.79 -18.58 9.89
N LEU A 10 -5.17 -18.47 11.16
CA LEU A 10 -4.25 -18.57 12.29
C LEU A 10 -3.96 -20.03 12.68
N SER A 11 -4.95 -20.91 12.54
CA SER A 11 -4.80 -22.33 12.75
C SER A 11 -5.84 -23.11 11.96
N ILE A 12 -5.51 -24.34 11.59
CA ILE A 12 -6.42 -25.29 10.97
C ILE A 12 -6.50 -26.50 11.87
N ASP A 13 -7.70 -26.81 12.36
CA ASP A 13 -7.96 -28.05 13.08
C ASP A 13 -8.22 -29.17 12.06
N ILE A 14 -7.17 -29.90 11.74
CA ILE A 14 -7.22 -30.97 10.71
C ILE A 14 -8.16 -32.09 11.15
N ASP A 15 -8.21 -32.42 12.43
CA ASP A 15 -9.04 -33.52 12.96
C ASP A 15 -10.53 -33.18 12.78
N ARG A 16 -10.92 -31.92 12.97
CA ARG A 16 -12.28 -31.45 12.69
C ARG A 16 -12.57 -31.32 11.20
N ALA A 17 -11.60 -30.94 10.41
CA ALA A 17 -11.80 -30.75 8.96
C ALA A 17 -12.13 -32.06 8.25
N ILE A 18 -11.61 -33.19 8.73
CA ILE A 18 -11.88 -34.53 8.17
C ILE A 18 -13.35 -34.96 8.34
N TRP A 19 -14.03 -34.44 9.36
CA TRP A 19 -15.43 -34.77 9.66
C TRP A 19 -16.45 -33.87 8.96
N VAL A 20 -16.01 -32.92 8.17
CA VAL A 20 -16.92 -32.04 7.43
C VAL A 20 -17.50 -32.79 6.24
N ASP A 21 -18.81 -33.03 6.29
CA ASP A 21 -19.55 -33.60 5.17
C ASP A 21 -19.71 -32.52 4.07
N MET A 22 -18.90 -32.66 3.04
CA MET A 22 -18.89 -31.73 1.91
C MET A 22 -20.21 -31.72 1.13
N ASP A 23 -20.94 -32.81 1.09
CA ASP A 23 -22.23 -32.88 0.42
C ASP A 23 -23.27 -32.03 1.17
N GLN A 24 -23.22 -32.04 2.50
CA GLN A 24 -24.05 -31.14 3.31
C GLN A 24 -23.68 -29.67 3.11
N VAL A 25 -22.38 -29.34 3.06
CA VAL A 25 -21.91 -27.98 2.79
C VAL A 25 -22.42 -27.47 1.44
N TYR A 26 -22.32 -28.30 0.39
CA TYR A 26 -22.83 -27.92 -0.92
C TYR A 26 -24.36 -27.82 -0.96
N ALA A 27 -25.09 -28.69 -0.25
CA ALA A 27 -26.54 -28.63 -0.16
C ALA A 27 -26.99 -27.34 0.56
N GLU A 28 -26.31 -26.96 1.63
CA GLU A 28 -26.58 -25.70 2.35
C GLU A 28 -26.29 -24.49 1.48
N ALA A 29 -25.13 -24.43 0.83
CA ALA A 29 -24.78 -23.34 -0.07
C ALA A 29 -25.79 -23.19 -1.21
N ARG A 30 -26.25 -24.30 -1.80
CA ARG A 30 -27.28 -24.28 -2.82
C ARG A 30 -28.62 -23.76 -2.30
N THR A 31 -28.99 -24.15 -1.08
CA THR A 31 -30.21 -23.70 -0.41
C THR A 31 -30.16 -22.19 -0.14
N LEU A 32 -29.02 -21.70 0.36
CA LEU A 32 -28.80 -20.28 0.58
C LEU A 32 -28.93 -19.46 -0.71
N LEU A 33 -28.31 -19.92 -1.79
CA LEU A 33 -28.43 -19.27 -3.10
C LEU A 33 -29.86 -19.26 -3.63
N HIS A 34 -30.57 -20.39 -3.47
CA HIS A 34 -31.97 -20.49 -3.90
C HIS A 34 -32.90 -19.57 -3.11
N ASN A 35 -32.59 -19.36 -1.83
CA ASN A 35 -33.32 -18.45 -0.95
C ASN A 35 -32.89 -16.97 -1.10
N GLY A 36 -32.08 -16.66 -2.11
CA GLY A 36 -31.67 -15.28 -2.41
C GLY A 36 -30.59 -14.74 -1.48
N PHE A 37 -29.81 -15.63 -0.80
CA PHE A 37 -28.67 -15.17 0.00
C PHE A 37 -27.70 -14.40 -0.87
N ARG A 38 -27.34 -13.19 -0.41
CA ARG A 38 -26.41 -12.31 -1.10
C ARG A 38 -24.96 -12.75 -0.85
N TYR A 39 -24.26 -13.16 -1.88
CA TYR A 39 -22.88 -13.66 -1.82
C TYR A 39 -21.82 -12.62 -2.24
N TRP A 40 -22.24 -11.38 -2.48
CA TRP A 40 -21.35 -10.26 -2.80
C TRP A 40 -21.50 -9.18 -1.73
N PHE A 41 -20.44 -8.38 -1.56
CA PHE A 41 -20.46 -7.21 -0.69
C PHE A 41 -20.94 -5.99 -1.47
N ASP A 42 -21.69 -5.11 -0.82
CA ASP A 42 -21.98 -3.77 -1.36
C ASP A 42 -20.83 -2.79 -1.06
N ASP A 43 -20.94 -1.58 -1.60
CA ASP A 43 -19.87 -0.57 -1.48
C ASP A 43 -19.59 -0.19 -0.02
N ILE A 44 -20.62 -0.16 0.85
CA ILE A 44 -20.48 0.17 2.27
C ILE A 44 -19.71 -0.94 3.00
N GLU A 45 -20.08 -2.19 2.76
CA GLU A 45 -19.41 -3.36 3.34
C GLU A 45 -17.96 -3.48 2.85
N ILE A 46 -17.71 -3.13 1.58
CA ILE A 46 -16.36 -3.06 1.01
C ILE A 46 -15.54 -2.00 1.75
N GLU A 47 -16.09 -0.81 2.00
CA GLU A 47 -15.40 0.23 2.77
C GLU A 47 -15.11 -0.21 4.21
N GLU A 48 -16.03 -0.90 4.86
CA GLU A 48 -15.82 -1.44 6.22
C GLU A 48 -14.73 -2.49 6.24
N LEU A 49 -14.70 -3.40 5.26
CA LEU A 49 -13.63 -4.38 5.09
C LEU A 49 -12.27 -3.71 4.84
N HIS A 50 -12.22 -2.67 4.01
CA HIS A 50 -11.00 -1.89 3.78
C HIS A 50 -10.51 -1.23 5.07
N ARG A 51 -11.41 -0.65 5.86
CA ARG A 51 -11.09 -0.03 7.15
C ARG A 51 -10.52 -1.07 8.14
N GLY A 52 -11.16 -2.24 8.24
CA GLY A 52 -10.68 -3.34 9.06
C GLY A 52 -9.31 -3.89 8.62
N ASN A 53 -9.10 -4.00 7.31
CA ASN A 53 -7.84 -4.50 6.76
C ASN A 53 -6.68 -3.51 6.87
N THR A 54 -6.94 -2.21 7.07
CA THR A 54 -5.90 -1.19 7.22
C THR A 54 -4.98 -1.50 8.41
N ALA A 55 -5.53 -2.06 9.49
CA ALA A 55 -4.77 -2.46 10.68
C ALA A 55 -3.82 -3.65 10.41
N PHE A 56 -4.10 -4.47 9.39
CA PHE A 56 -3.30 -5.65 9.01
C PHE A 56 -2.39 -5.42 7.81
N HIS A 57 -2.34 -4.19 7.28
CA HIS A 57 -1.41 -3.85 6.22
C HIS A 57 0.02 -3.92 6.74
N VAL A 58 0.75 -4.93 6.31
CA VAL A 58 2.20 -4.98 6.51
C VAL A 58 2.80 -3.76 5.83
N GLN A 59 3.43 -2.89 6.62
CA GLN A 59 4.13 -1.74 6.06
C GLN A 59 5.32 -2.27 5.27
N THR A 60 5.39 -1.89 4.00
CA THR A 60 6.54 -2.24 3.18
C THR A 60 7.74 -1.41 3.61
N ILE A 61 8.95 -1.96 3.41
CA ILE A 61 10.18 -1.25 3.75
C ILE A 61 10.30 0.06 2.98
N GLU A 62 9.77 0.10 1.75
CA GLU A 62 9.70 1.32 0.94
C GLU A 62 8.83 2.40 1.60
N TYR A 63 7.70 2.01 2.22
CA TYR A 63 6.81 2.94 2.91
C TYR A 63 7.47 3.51 4.17
N GLU A 64 8.12 2.67 4.96
CA GLU A 64 8.83 3.12 6.16
C GLU A 64 9.99 4.07 5.82
N MET A 65 10.80 3.71 4.82
CA MET A 65 11.92 4.54 4.37
C MET A 65 11.43 5.87 3.77
N LEU A 66 10.32 5.85 3.05
CA LEU A 66 9.68 7.04 2.51
C LEU A 66 9.28 8.02 3.62
N LEU A 67 8.54 7.55 4.63
CA LEU A 67 8.08 8.39 5.74
C LEU A 67 9.22 8.90 6.64
N LYS A 68 10.35 8.18 6.70
CA LYS A 68 11.53 8.65 7.43
C LYS A 68 12.28 9.75 6.67
N GLY A 69 12.33 9.68 5.34
CA GLY A 69 13.17 10.55 4.54
C GLY A 69 12.47 11.74 3.90
N PHE A 70 11.15 11.71 3.86
CA PHE A 70 10.38 12.68 3.09
C PHE A 70 9.10 13.11 3.79
N GLU A 71 8.70 14.35 3.52
CA GLU A 71 7.45 14.94 3.98
C GLU A 71 6.72 15.69 2.87
N LYS A 72 5.48 16.06 3.12
CA LYS A 72 4.72 16.90 2.19
C LYS A 72 5.21 18.33 2.30
N PRO A 73 5.56 18.99 1.19
CA PRO A 73 5.98 20.36 1.21
C PRO A 73 4.82 21.27 1.67
N PRO A 74 5.12 22.40 2.33
CA PRO A 74 4.10 23.38 2.66
C PRO A 74 3.52 23.98 1.38
N GLU A 75 2.27 24.47 1.45
CA GLU A 75 1.50 24.91 0.28
C GLU A 75 2.24 25.95 -0.60
N HIS A 76 3.05 26.82 0.00
CA HIS A 76 3.82 27.85 -0.70
C HIS A 76 5.05 27.30 -1.44
N ALA A 77 5.56 26.13 -1.08
CA ALA A 77 6.76 25.51 -1.66
C ALA A 77 6.45 24.39 -2.68
N VAL A 78 5.18 24.09 -2.93
CA VAL A 78 4.72 22.99 -3.80
C VAL A 78 5.31 23.04 -5.22
N THR A 79 5.62 24.24 -5.72
CA THR A 79 6.10 24.42 -7.11
C THR A 79 7.54 23.93 -7.30
N ASP A 80 8.36 23.98 -6.28
CA ASP A 80 9.80 23.69 -6.34
C ASP A 80 10.15 22.27 -5.87
N CYS A 81 9.25 21.63 -5.13
CA CYS A 81 9.41 20.32 -4.55
C CYS A 81 8.88 19.24 -5.50
N PHE A 82 9.68 18.84 -6.51
CA PHE A 82 9.31 17.81 -7.47
C PHE A 82 10.45 16.81 -7.62
N MET A 83 10.14 15.53 -7.43
CA MET A 83 11.08 14.42 -7.63
C MET A 83 10.40 13.26 -8.38
N THR A 84 11.13 12.61 -9.25
CA THR A 84 10.73 11.36 -9.88
C THR A 84 10.87 10.19 -8.89
N THR A 85 10.17 9.09 -9.14
CA THR A 85 10.31 7.87 -8.31
C THR A 85 11.75 7.36 -8.29
N VAL A 86 12.45 7.50 -9.41
CA VAL A 86 13.88 7.09 -9.53
C VAL A 86 14.80 7.96 -8.67
N GLU A 87 14.58 9.27 -8.64
CA GLU A 87 15.35 10.19 -7.80
C GLU A 87 15.12 9.92 -6.31
N ILE A 88 13.87 9.65 -5.91
CA ILE A 88 13.52 9.25 -4.55
C ILE A 88 14.25 7.95 -4.17
N LEU A 89 14.21 6.94 -5.04
CA LEU A 89 14.90 5.67 -4.80
C LEU A 89 16.42 5.85 -4.70
N ASN A 90 17.02 6.63 -5.58
CA ASN A 90 18.45 6.89 -5.56
C ASN A 90 18.87 7.62 -4.28
N TYR A 91 18.05 8.57 -3.81
CA TYR A 91 18.27 9.23 -2.53
C TYR A 91 18.24 8.23 -1.38
N LEU A 92 17.22 7.38 -1.29
CA LEU A 92 17.10 6.40 -0.21
C LEU A 92 18.20 5.33 -0.27
N ARG A 93 18.59 4.89 -1.47
CA ARG A 93 19.70 3.94 -1.67
C ARG A 93 21.06 4.50 -1.29
N SER A 94 21.24 5.81 -1.33
CA SER A 94 22.51 6.42 -0.89
C SER A 94 22.75 6.29 0.62
N TYR A 95 21.70 6.01 1.41
CA TYR A 95 21.75 5.83 2.86
C TYR A 95 21.46 4.40 3.31
N SER A 96 21.10 3.51 2.41
CA SER A 96 20.80 2.13 2.77
C SER A 96 21.20 1.17 1.65
N SER A 97 21.68 -0.01 2.02
CA SER A 97 21.97 -1.11 1.08
C SER A 97 20.71 -1.92 0.70
N LEU A 98 19.52 -1.42 1.01
CA LEU A 98 18.26 -2.12 0.79
C LEU A 98 17.88 -2.15 -0.70
N ASN A 99 17.40 -3.30 -1.15
CA ASN A 99 16.90 -3.46 -2.51
C ASN A 99 15.45 -2.93 -2.59
N LEU A 100 15.31 -1.62 -2.83
CA LEU A 100 14.02 -0.95 -2.95
C LEU A 100 13.47 -1.08 -4.38
N SER A 101 12.17 -1.42 -4.49
CA SER A 101 11.47 -1.60 -5.75
C SER A 101 10.77 -0.32 -6.20
N GLU A 102 10.90 0.07 -7.48
CA GLU A 102 10.23 1.24 -8.05
C GLU A 102 8.69 1.10 -7.99
N LYS A 103 8.16 -0.09 -8.30
CA LYS A 103 6.73 -0.36 -8.23
C LYS A 103 6.19 -0.17 -6.82
N ARG A 104 6.86 -0.77 -5.81
CA ARG A 104 6.46 -0.65 -4.40
C ARG A 104 6.63 0.77 -3.88
N MET A 105 7.66 1.48 -4.32
CA MET A 105 7.83 2.90 -3.98
C MET A 105 6.69 3.76 -4.54
N GLY A 106 6.26 3.52 -5.79
CA GLY A 106 5.10 4.20 -6.37
C GLY A 106 3.79 3.90 -5.62
N GLU A 107 3.62 2.70 -5.11
CA GLU A 107 2.49 2.32 -4.25
C GLU A 107 2.57 3.01 -2.88
N ALA A 108 3.76 3.05 -2.28
CA ALA A 108 4.02 3.73 -1.01
C ALA A 108 3.72 5.23 -1.08
N LEU A 109 4.14 5.89 -2.16
CA LEU A 109 3.89 7.32 -2.40
C LEU A 109 2.39 7.63 -2.51
N ARG A 110 1.63 6.80 -3.24
CA ARG A 110 0.17 6.93 -3.30
C ARG A 110 -0.49 6.72 -1.94
N LYS A 111 -0.07 5.67 -1.22
CA LYS A 111 -0.59 5.33 0.11
C LYS A 111 -0.31 6.44 1.14
N ALA A 112 0.87 7.05 1.08
CA ALA A 112 1.23 8.19 1.92
C ALA A 112 0.51 9.49 1.53
N GLY A 113 -0.22 9.49 0.40
CA GLY A 113 -1.00 10.62 -0.08
C GLY A 113 -0.14 11.76 -0.65
N PHE A 114 1.01 11.43 -1.24
CA PHE A 114 1.79 12.40 -2.01
C PHE A 114 1.11 12.66 -3.36
N GLU A 115 1.13 13.92 -3.80
CA GLU A 115 0.52 14.34 -5.04
C GLU A 115 1.41 13.97 -6.23
N ARG A 116 0.83 13.32 -7.25
CA ARG A 116 1.52 13.04 -8.50
C ARG A 116 1.31 14.19 -9.48
N ARG A 117 2.38 14.73 -10.05
CA ARG A 117 2.35 15.77 -11.08
C ARG A 117 3.19 15.41 -12.28
N SER A 118 2.95 16.10 -13.39
CA SER A 118 3.82 16.07 -14.55
C SER A 118 4.48 17.44 -14.75
N LYS A 119 5.77 17.45 -15.05
CA LYS A 119 6.57 18.65 -15.38
C LYS A 119 7.22 18.45 -16.74
N ARG A 120 7.27 19.47 -17.58
CA ARG A 120 8.03 19.40 -18.84
C ARG A 120 9.50 19.68 -18.57
N ILE A 121 10.38 18.72 -18.90
CA ILE A 121 11.82 18.84 -18.78
C ILE A 121 12.41 18.57 -20.16
N GLY A 122 13.12 19.55 -20.74
CA GLY A 122 13.68 19.39 -22.08
C GLY A 122 12.63 19.15 -23.19
N GLY A 123 11.41 19.66 -23.02
CA GLY A 123 10.31 19.48 -23.97
C GLY A 123 9.47 18.21 -23.76
N ASN A 124 9.95 17.24 -22.98
CA ASN A 124 9.24 15.98 -22.71
C ASN A 124 8.49 16.02 -21.37
N PRO A 125 7.29 15.42 -21.28
CA PRO A 125 6.58 15.30 -20.02
C PRO A 125 7.26 14.26 -19.13
N VAL A 126 7.66 14.69 -17.93
CA VAL A 126 8.21 13.81 -16.88
C VAL A 126 7.21 13.74 -15.74
N TYR A 127 6.88 12.52 -15.31
CA TYR A 127 5.99 12.29 -14.18
C TYR A 127 6.78 12.14 -12.90
N GLY A 128 6.34 12.81 -11.85
CA GLY A 128 6.97 12.77 -10.54
C GLY A 128 5.98 13.09 -9.44
N TRP A 129 6.49 13.38 -8.27
CA TRP A 129 5.76 13.57 -7.02
C TRP A 129 6.12 14.91 -6.39
N VAL A 130 5.14 15.53 -5.79
CA VAL A 130 5.33 16.73 -4.97
C VAL A 130 5.76 16.28 -3.58
N ILE A 131 7.08 16.40 -3.31
CA ILE A 131 7.69 15.78 -2.15
C ILE A 131 8.95 16.56 -1.73
N GLU A 132 9.17 16.72 -0.43
CA GLU A 132 10.32 17.40 0.15
C GLU A 132 11.13 16.45 1.05
N LYS A 133 12.44 16.61 1.06
CA LYS A 133 13.34 15.86 1.94
C LYS A 133 13.25 16.42 3.34
N ILE A 134 13.10 15.53 4.35
CA ILE A 134 13.13 15.95 5.76
C ILE A 134 14.49 16.54 6.10
N SER A 135 14.50 17.71 6.74
CA SER A 135 15.70 18.38 7.21
C SER A 135 15.58 18.62 8.73
N PRO A 136 16.60 18.24 9.56
CA PRO A 136 17.85 17.60 9.19
C PRO A 136 17.64 16.16 8.67
N ASN A 137 18.60 15.69 7.84
CA ASN A 137 18.50 14.37 7.21
C ASN A 137 18.49 13.24 8.27
N PRO A 138 17.41 12.47 8.40
CA PRO A 138 17.26 11.47 9.47
C PRO A 138 18.15 10.24 9.29
N PHE A 139 18.76 10.06 8.09
CA PHE A 139 19.64 8.92 7.79
C PHE A 139 21.12 9.22 8.11
N VAL A 140 21.46 10.44 8.38
CA VAL A 140 22.81 10.83 8.82
C VAL A 140 22.85 10.68 10.32
N SER A 141 23.51 9.63 10.82
CA SER A 141 23.88 9.54 12.22
C SER A 141 24.85 10.68 12.52
N TYR A 142 24.44 11.67 13.29
CA TYR A 142 25.37 12.60 13.89
C TYR A 142 26.20 11.76 14.88
N GLY A 143 27.43 11.40 14.46
CA GLY A 143 28.36 10.75 15.36
C GLY A 143 28.55 11.64 16.59
N LEU A 144 28.20 11.10 17.75
CA LEU A 144 28.60 11.59 19.06
C LEU A 144 30.02 11.18 19.34
#